data_f35226d4b1038cf3190759a47ac94b65
#
_entry.id   f35226d4b1038cf3190759a47ac94b65
#
_cell.length_a   1.000
_cell.length_b   1.000
_cell.length_c   1.000
_cell.angle_alpha   90.00
_cell.angle_beta   90.00
_cell.angle_gamma   90.00
#
_symmetry.space_group_name_H-M   'P 1'
#
loop_
_entity.id
_entity.type
_entity.pdbx_description
1 polymer ?
#
loop_
_entity_poly.entity_id
_entity_poly.type
_entity_poly.pdbx_seq_one_letter_code
_entity_poly.pdbx_strand_id
1 'polypeptide(L)'
;VIECGAGLGLVLILRWFWWRVNAISEIVATITPFIVYGVLYFGKFDIKFPNTLYIIVPMTTLAWLITAFITKPTEESKLISFYTRVHPGGFGWKKISDQLKEIKSDSGYYLLFINWIAGIILVYSFLFSEYVTVFL
;
A
#
# COMPACT_ATOMS: atom_id res chain seq x y z
N VAL A 1 -5.96 -12.35 12.64
CA VAL A 1 -5.27 -11.06 12.77
C VAL A 1 -4.39 -10.79 11.54
N ILE A 2 -3.56 -11.72 11.09
CA ILE A 2 -2.69 -11.57 9.90
C ILE A 2 -3.52 -11.30 8.64
N GLU A 3 -4.62 -12.00 8.47
CA GLU A 3 -5.53 -11.86 7.32
C GLU A 3 -6.13 -10.46 7.20
N CYS A 4 -6.47 -9.84 8.33
CA CYS A 4 -7.01 -8.47 8.34
C CYS A 4 -5.95 -7.40 8.00
N GLY A 5 -4.67 -7.67 8.29
CA GLY A 5 -3.56 -6.77 7.96
C GLY A 5 -3.11 -6.84 6.50
N ALA A 6 -3.37 -7.94 5.80
CA ALA A 6 -2.86 -8.17 4.45
C ALA A 6 -3.38 -7.14 3.41
N GLY A 7 -4.62 -6.67 3.56
CA GLY A 7 -5.20 -5.67 2.66
C GLY A 7 -4.68 -4.25 2.86
N LEU A 8 -4.16 -3.93 4.07
CA LEU A 8 -3.64 -2.59 4.40
C LEU A 8 -2.30 -2.28 3.74
N GLY A 9 -1.44 -3.29 3.56
CA GLY A 9 -0.09 -3.08 3.04
C GLY A 9 -0.08 -2.37 1.70
N LEU A 10 -0.99 -2.71 0.82
CA LEU A 10 -1.06 -2.14 -0.53
C LEU A 10 -1.44 -0.65 -0.51
N VAL A 11 -2.44 -0.25 0.28
CA VAL A 11 -2.86 1.16 0.34
C VAL A 11 -1.78 2.04 0.96
N LEU A 12 -1.07 1.55 1.99
CA LEU A 12 0.02 2.28 2.63
C LEU A 12 1.20 2.49 1.68
N ILE A 13 1.55 1.49 0.88
CA ILE A 13 2.58 1.62 -0.16
C ILE A 13 2.14 2.59 -1.24
N LEU A 14 0.92 2.43 -1.78
CA LEU A 14 0.43 3.26 -2.87
C LEU A 14 0.23 4.73 -2.47
N ARG A 15 0.02 5.04 -1.21
CA ARG A 15 0.00 6.42 -0.71
C ARG A 15 1.28 7.20 -1.06
N TRP A 16 2.43 6.57 -1.07
CA TRP A 16 3.70 7.19 -1.44
C TRP A 16 3.85 7.42 -2.95
N PHE A 17 3.16 6.60 -3.75
CA PHE A 17 3.30 6.64 -5.21
C PHE A 17 2.11 7.27 -5.94
N TRP A 18 0.99 7.51 -5.23
CA TRP A 18 -0.22 7.99 -5.87
C TRP A 18 -0.94 9.06 -5.03
N TRP A 19 -0.99 10.30 -5.55
CA TRP A 19 -1.57 11.47 -4.90
C TRP A 19 -3.06 11.36 -4.56
N ARG A 20 -3.79 10.43 -5.19
CA ARG A 20 -5.24 10.30 -5.04
C ARG A 20 -5.63 9.48 -3.82
N VAL A 21 -4.73 8.72 -3.23
CA VAL A 21 -4.99 8.01 -1.98
C VAL A 21 -5.22 9.04 -0.87
N ASN A 22 -6.41 8.97 -0.24
CA ASN A 22 -6.84 9.89 0.81
C ASN A 22 -7.15 9.14 2.11
N ALA A 23 -7.35 9.90 3.20
CA ALA A 23 -7.63 9.32 4.52
C ALA A 23 -8.88 8.42 4.54
N ILE A 24 -9.91 8.75 3.75
CA ILE A 24 -11.14 7.94 3.69
C ILE A 24 -10.84 6.58 3.07
N SER A 25 -10.04 6.52 2.00
CA SER A 25 -9.64 5.24 1.39
C SER A 25 -8.80 4.39 2.34
N GLU A 26 -7.95 5.00 3.19
CA GLU A 26 -7.19 4.29 4.22
C GLU A 26 -8.10 3.70 5.31
N ILE A 27 -9.10 4.47 5.76
CA ILE A 27 -10.10 4.00 6.72
C ILE A 27 -10.88 2.82 6.15
N VAL A 28 -11.34 2.91 4.89
CA VAL A 28 -12.05 1.83 4.21
C VAL A 28 -11.14 0.60 4.07
N ALA A 29 -9.88 0.76 3.69
CA ALA A 29 -8.93 -0.34 3.62
C ALA A 29 -8.69 -1.02 4.98
N THR A 30 -8.83 -0.26 6.08
CA THR A 30 -8.70 -0.80 7.43
C THR A 30 -9.94 -1.59 7.87
N ILE A 31 -11.14 -1.09 7.56
CA ILE A 31 -12.39 -1.67 8.04
C ILE A 31 -12.85 -2.85 7.17
N THR A 32 -12.65 -2.78 5.86
CA THR A 32 -13.15 -3.79 4.90
C THR A 32 -12.70 -5.22 5.21
N PRO A 33 -11.43 -5.50 5.58
CA PRO A 33 -11.00 -6.85 5.89
C PRO A 33 -11.79 -7.48 7.05
N PHE A 34 -12.13 -6.68 8.06
CA PHE A 34 -12.92 -7.16 9.21
C PHE A 34 -14.36 -7.49 8.79
N ILE A 35 -14.95 -6.67 7.92
CA ILE A 35 -16.30 -6.93 7.39
C ILE A 35 -16.29 -8.19 6.55
N VAL A 36 -15.34 -8.32 5.61
CA VAL A 36 -15.24 -9.48 4.72
C VAL A 36 -14.99 -10.75 5.55
N TYR A 37 -14.06 -10.69 6.50
CA TYR A 37 -13.79 -11.82 7.41
C TYR A 37 -15.03 -12.20 8.22
N GLY A 38 -15.75 -11.22 8.76
CA GLY A 38 -17.01 -11.43 9.48
C GLY A 38 -18.07 -12.12 8.62
N VAL A 39 -18.26 -11.66 7.38
CA VAL A 39 -19.19 -12.27 6.42
C VAL A 39 -18.82 -13.73 6.13
N LEU A 40 -17.53 -14.00 5.91
CA LEU A 40 -17.06 -15.37 5.66
C LEU A 40 -17.26 -16.27 6.88
N TYR A 41 -17.01 -15.76 8.08
CA TYR A 41 -17.13 -16.50 9.32
C TYR A 41 -18.59 -16.82 9.66
N PHE A 42 -19.48 -15.82 9.65
CA PHE A 42 -20.90 -15.99 9.96
C PHE A 42 -21.67 -16.70 8.83
N GLY A 43 -21.22 -16.54 7.59
CA GLY A 43 -21.79 -17.23 6.43
C GLY A 43 -21.47 -18.71 6.38
N LYS A 44 -20.70 -19.24 7.35
CA LYS A 44 -20.27 -20.64 7.43
C LYS A 44 -19.55 -21.13 6.16
N PHE A 45 -18.87 -20.23 5.47
CA PHE A 45 -17.99 -20.62 4.39
C PHE A 45 -16.76 -21.30 5.00
N ASP A 46 -16.60 -22.60 4.79
CA ASP A 46 -15.45 -23.38 5.33
C ASP A 46 -14.18 -23.11 4.50
N ILE A 47 -13.83 -21.84 4.40
CA ILE A 47 -12.62 -21.37 3.70
C ILE A 47 -11.55 -21.14 4.74
N LYS A 48 -10.53 -22.03 4.75
CA LYS A 48 -9.41 -21.96 5.70
C LYS A 48 -8.25 -21.15 5.12
N PHE A 49 -7.42 -20.63 6.02
CA PHE A 49 -6.12 -20.04 5.65
C PHE A 49 -5.29 -21.07 4.82
N PRO A 50 -4.62 -20.69 3.74
CA PRO A 50 -4.42 -19.31 3.21
C PRO A 50 -5.48 -18.85 2.19
N ASN A 51 -6.49 -19.66 1.87
CA ASN A 51 -7.46 -19.35 0.82
C ASN A 51 -8.31 -18.11 1.14
N THR A 52 -8.52 -17.80 2.41
CA THR A 52 -9.21 -16.59 2.88
C THR A 52 -8.53 -15.32 2.36
N LEU A 53 -7.19 -15.31 2.23
CA LEU A 53 -6.43 -14.17 1.71
C LEU A 53 -6.78 -13.84 0.26
N TYR A 54 -7.01 -14.87 -0.57
CA TYR A 54 -7.38 -14.67 -1.98
C TYR A 54 -8.74 -13.98 -2.16
N ILE A 55 -9.56 -13.93 -1.11
CA ILE A 55 -10.84 -13.21 -1.09
C ILE A 55 -10.66 -11.85 -0.43
N ILE A 56 -10.06 -11.80 0.75
CA ILE A 56 -9.94 -10.57 1.55
C ILE A 56 -9.11 -9.51 0.82
N VAL A 57 -7.95 -9.88 0.26
CA VAL A 57 -7.04 -8.92 -0.39
C VAL A 57 -7.67 -8.26 -1.61
N PRO A 58 -8.26 -9.00 -2.60
CA PRO A 58 -8.92 -8.36 -3.73
C PRO A 58 -10.13 -7.53 -3.32
N MET A 59 -10.97 -8.01 -2.41
CA MET A 59 -12.15 -7.28 -1.94
C MET A 59 -11.76 -5.97 -1.24
N THR A 60 -10.76 -6.01 -0.38
CA THR A 60 -10.22 -4.80 0.27
C THR A 60 -9.64 -3.84 -0.75
N THR A 61 -8.86 -4.36 -1.71
CA THR A 61 -8.26 -3.56 -2.77
C THR A 61 -9.31 -2.85 -3.62
N LEU A 62 -10.36 -3.56 -4.03
CA LEU A 62 -11.46 -2.97 -4.78
C LEU A 62 -12.21 -1.92 -3.96
N ALA A 63 -12.50 -2.20 -2.69
CA ALA A 63 -13.24 -1.28 -1.83
C ALA A 63 -12.51 0.06 -1.66
N TRP A 64 -11.23 0.05 -1.30
CA TRP A 64 -10.50 1.30 -1.13
C TRP A 64 -10.18 2.01 -2.46
N LEU A 65 -9.97 1.27 -3.56
CA LEU A 65 -9.81 1.86 -4.90
C LEU A 65 -11.09 2.61 -5.32
N ILE A 66 -12.24 1.96 -5.22
CA ILE A 66 -13.53 2.58 -5.52
C ILE A 66 -13.71 3.84 -4.66
N THR A 67 -13.43 3.74 -3.36
CA THR A 67 -13.50 4.88 -2.44
C THR A 67 -12.55 6.01 -2.84
N ALA A 68 -11.32 5.72 -3.22
CA ALA A 68 -10.36 6.72 -3.68
C ALA A 68 -10.81 7.46 -4.95
N PHE A 69 -11.60 6.80 -5.82
CA PHE A 69 -12.15 7.43 -7.03
C PHE A 69 -13.43 8.24 -6.76
N ILE A 70 -14.30 7.78 -5.86
CA ILE A 70 -15.59 8.42 -5.54
C ILE A 70 -15.36 9.62 -4.61
N THR A 71 -14.44 9.52 -3.66
CA THR A 71 -14.19 10.59 -2.68
C THR A 71 -13.35 11.72 -3.26
N LYS A 72 -13.56 12.92 -2.69
CA LYS A 72 -12.75 14.07 -3.06
C LYS A 72 -11.29 13.83 -2.68
N PRO A 73 -10.35 14.15 -3.57
CA PRO A 73 -8.93 14.06 -3.24
C PRO A 73 -8.56 14.99 -2.09
N THR A 74 -7.42 14.74 -1.47
CA THR A 74 -6.84 15.65 -0.47
C THR A 74 -6.68 17.05 -1.04
N GLU A 75 -6.86 18.08 -0.24
CA GLU A 75 -6.71 19.47 -0.63
C GLU A 75 -5.36 19.72 -1.32
N GLU A 76 -5.40 20.44 -2.41
CA GLU A 76 -4.24 20.69 -3.27
C GLU A 76 -3.09 21.38 -2.51
N SER A 77 -3.42 22.28 -1.59
CA SER A 77 -2.46 22.96 -0.70
C SER A 77 -1.65 21.96 0.15
N LYS A 78 -2.29 20.92 0.66
CA LYS A 78 -1.64 19.86 1.45
C LYS A 78 -0.79 18.96 0.57
N LEU A 79 -1.26 18.63 -0.63
CA LEU A 79 -0.51 17.85 -1.60
C LEU A 79 0.76 18.57 -2.06
N ILE A 80 0.66 19.87 -2.33
CA ILE A 80 1.79 20.73 -2.70
C ILE A 80 2.80 20.80 -1.54
N SER A 81 2.33 21.05 -0.30
CA SER A 81 3.19 21.08 0.88
C SER A 81 3.91 19.76 1.13
N PHE A 82 3.23 18.64 0.91
CA PHE A 82 3.82 17.31 1.00
C PHE A 82 4.86 17.09 -0.11
N TYR A 83 4.50 17.44 -1.35
CA TYR A 83 5.40 17.30 -2.50
C TYR A 83 6.68 18.10 -2.31
N THR A 84 6.57 19.36 -1.82
CA THR A 84 7.71 20.25 -1.56
C THR A 84 8.66 19.74 -0.49
N ARG A 85 8.14 18.96 0.47
CA ARG A 85 8.97 18.42 1.58
C ARG A 85 9.60 17.09 1.25
N VAL A 86 8.89 16.22 0.51
CA VAL A 86 9.24 14.81 0.35
C VAL A 86 9.75 14.51 -1.06
N HIS A 87 9.45 15.37 -2.04
CA HIS A 87 9.78 15.17 -3.45
C HIS A 87 9.42 13.77 -3.96
N PRO A 88 8.19 13.27 -3.65
CA PRO A 88 7.84 11.92 -4.04
C PRO A 88 7.88 11.83 -5.56
N GLY A 89 8.46 10.79 -6.02
CA GLY A 89 8.51 10.55 -7.42
C GLY A 89 7.42 9.57 -7.89
N GLY A 90 7.24 9.42 -9.23
CA GLY A 90 6.36 8.46 -9.87
C GLY A 90 5.25 9.08 -10.70
N PHE A 91 4.74 8.25 -11.59
CA PHE A 91 3.64 8.64 -12.48
C PHE A 91 2.41 9.16 -11.71
N GLY A 92 2.19 8.64 -10.50
CA GLY A 92 1.06 9.02 -9.67
C GLY A 92 1.13 10.45 -9.13
N TRP A 93 2.28 11.13 -9.17
CA TRP A 93 2.47 12.51 -8.71
C TRP A 93 2.62 13.51 -9.86
N LYS A 94 2.55 13.05 -11.12
CA LYS A 94 2.76 13.89 -12.29
C LYS A 94 1.87 15.13 -12.30
N LYS A 95 0.60 15.00 -11.92
CA LYS A 95 -0.34 16.12 -11.86
C LYS A 95 0.13 17.26 -10.93
N ILE A 96 0.75 16.93 -9.80
CA ILE A 96 1.26 17.91 -8.82
C ILE A 96 2.64 18.40 -9.24
N SER A 97 3.49 17.50 -9.74
CA SER A 97 4.82 17.82 -10.26
C SER A 97 4.78 18.84 -11.40
N ASP A 98 3.82 18.72 -12.32
CA ASP A 98 3.68 19.63 -13.47
C ASP A 98 3.31 21.06 -13.04
N GLN A 99 2.71 21.25 -11.87
CA GLN A 99 2.41 22.56 -11.28
C GLN A 99 3.65 23.19 -10.63
N LEU A 100 4.60 22.36 -10.20
CA LEU A 100 5.80 22.76 -9.46
C LEU A 100 7.06 22.54 -10.29
N LYS A 101 7.10 23.09 -11.51
CA LYS A 101 8.17 22.91 -12.50
C LYS A 101 9.60 23.24 -12.00
N GLU A 102 9.73 24.02 -10.94
CA GLU A 102 11.02 24.40 -10.36
C GLU A 102 11.57 23.34 -9.41
N ILE A 103 10.74 22.42 -8.91
CA ILE A 103 11.15 21.38 -7.96
C ILE A 103 11.35 20.08 -8.73
N LYS A 104 12.61 19.77 -9.04
CA LYS A 104 12.94 18.47 -9.60
C LYS A 104 12.68 17.38 -8.56
N SER A 105 11.84 16.41 -8.90
CA SER A 105 11.76 15.14 -8.17
C SER A 105 13.16 14.52 -8.10
N ASP A 106 13.53 13.96 -6.94
CA ASP A 106 14.74 13.17 -6.82
C ASP A 106 14.69 12.01 -7.81
N SER A 107 15.35 12.19 -8.94
CA SER A 107 15.19 11.40 -10.16
C SER A 107 15.92 10.05 -10.12
N GLY A 108 15.92 9.40 -9.00
CA GLY A 108 16.59 8.13 -8.81
C GLY A 108 15.66 6.92 -8.68
N TYR A 109 14.51 6.88 -9.43
CA TYR A 109 13.60 5.70 -9.34
C TYR A 109 14.33 4.37 -9.52
N TYR A 110 15.26 4.31 -10.44
CA TYR A 110 16.05 3.13 -10.68
C TYR A 110 16.90 2.76 -9.45
N LEU A 111 17.56 3.74 -8.85
CA LEU A 111 18.33 3.53 -7.62
C LEU A 111 17.44 3.20 -6.42
N LEU A 112 16.29 3.87 -6.28
CA LEU A 112 15.32 3.56 -5.22
C LEU A 112 14.78 2.14 -5.35
N PHE A 113 14.46 1.70 -6.58
CA PHE A 113 14.01 0.35 -6.84
C PHE A 113 15.09 -0.70 -6.57
N ILE A 114 16.34 -0.44 -6.99
CA ILE A 114 17.48 -1.32 -6.68
C ILE A 114 17.70 -1.41 -5.17
N ASN A 115 17.69 -0.28 -4.46
CA ASN A 115 17.85 -0.26 -3.01
C ASN A 115 16.74 -1.03 -2.30
N TRP A 116 15.50 -0.90 -2.79
CA TRP A 116 14.36 -1.64 -2.27
C TRP A 116 14.53 -3.16 -2.47
N ILE A 117 14.90 -3.60 -3.67
CA ILE A 117 15.18 -5.02 -3.96
C ILE A 117 16.37 -5.52 -3.12
N ALA A 118 17.45 -4.74 -3.02
CA ALA A 118 18.59 -5.10 -2.21
C ALA A 118 18.23 -5.26 -0.73
N GLY A 119 17.35 -4.37 -0.20
CA GLY A 119 16.82 -4.48 1.14
C GLY A 119 15.99 -5.75 1.37
N ILE A 120 15.14 -6.11 0.42
CA ILE A 120 14.38 -7.36 0.45
C ILE A 120 15.32 -8.57 0.48
N ILE A 121 16.28 -8.62 -0.45
CA ILE A 121 17.26 -9.72 -0.52
C ILE A 121 18.03 -9.84 0.81
N LEU A 122 18.49 -8.72 1.37
CA LEU A 122 19.23 -8.70 2.63
C LEU A 122 18.38 -9.28 3.78
N VAL A 123 17.15 -8.81 3.95
CA VAL A 123 16.25 -9.28 5.00
C VAL A 123 15.96 -10.77 4.85
N TYR A 124 15.59 -11.22 3.66
CA TYR A 124 15.28 -12.63 3.44
C TYR A 124 16.52 -13.53 3.55
N SER A 125 17.72 -13.06 3.14
CA SER A 125 18.96 -13.80 3.34
C SER A 125 19.28 -13.98 4.82
N PHE A 126 19.06 -12.93 5.63
CA PHE A 126 19.25 -12.99 7.07
C PHE A 126 18.25 -13.98 7.72
N LEU A 127 16.96 -13.88 7.38
CA LEU A 127 15.95 -14.81 7.88
C LEU A 127 16.22 -16.26 7.47
N PHE A 128 16.70 -16.46 6.25
CA PHE A 128 17.07 -17.80 5.78
C PHE A 128 18.30 -18.34 6.53
N SER A 129 19.29 -17.50 6.79
CA SER A 129 20.47 -17.87 7.59
C SER A 129 20.10 -18.29 9.01
N GLU A 130 19.22 -17.52 9.67
CA GLU A 130 18.69 -17.85 10.99
C GLU A 130 17.93 -19.17 10.97
N TYR A 131 17.07 -19.39 9.96
CA TYR A 131 16.33 -20.63 9.80
C TYR A 131 17.27 -21.85 9.67
N VAL A 132 18.29 -21.73 8.81
CA VAL A 132 19.29 -22.78 8.60
C VAL A 132 20.07 -23.09 9.89
N THR A 133 20.47 -22.04 10.63
CA THR A 133 21.27 -22.19 11.87
C THR A 133 20.47 -22.83 13.02
N VAL A 134 19.15 -22.60 13.05
CA VAL A 134 18.28 -23.13 14.12
C VAL A 134 17.78 -24.56 13.83
N PHE A 135 17.61 -24.92 12.56
CA PHE A 135 16.96 -26.19 12.15
C PHE A 135 17.87 -27.19 11.46
N LEU A 136 19.11 -26.85 11.16
CA LEU A 136 20.16 -27.75 10.65
C LEU A 136 21.35 -27.83 11.59
#